data_a2fe241ed4c333f61b224502c9a93af7
#
_entry.id   a2fe241ed4c333f61b224502c9a93af7
#
_cell.length_a   1.000
_cell.length_b   1.000
_cell.length_c   1.000
_cell.angle_alpha   90.00
_cell.angle_beta   90.00
_cell.angle_gamma   90.00
#
_symmetry.space_group_name_H-M   'P 1'
#
loop_
_entity.id
_entity.type
_entity.pdbx_description
1 polymer ?
#
loop_
_entity_poly.entity_id
_entity_poly.type
_entity_poly.pdbx_seq_one_letter_code
_entity_poly.pdbx_strand_id
1 'polypeptide(L)'
;MMSGSNSGRPALVLVAHGTRSPRGVELVAALAEEVAASVGPTRVAFVDVLGPSPSEVLRELDAPAVVIPAFLASGYHVHTDVPREVADSGNADVHVTPALGPDPVLAAVLLHRLREAGWQSGDAVVLAAAGSSDPRALTDVRRAAAMLAELTGDRVEIGYVATGEPRVPDVVARVRDESGRRVFVASYLLAHGLFHSRLADAGADGVAEPLGVHAELVRLLVSRYRAGVEAVRVTAGAGAAPRHRRRVLPVR
;
A
#
# COMPACT_ATOMS: atom_id res chain seq x y z
N MET A 1 -7.43 25.19 34.55
CA MET A 1 -7.40 25.13 33.08
C MET A 1 -7.80 23.71 32.71
N MET A 2 -9.00 23.53 32.25
CA MET A 2 -9.50 22.23 31.83
C MET A 2 -8.90 21.91 30.47
N SER A 3 -7.98 20.95 30.41
CA SER A 3 -7.59 20.32 29.15
C SER A 3 -8.82 19.64 28.55
N GLY A 4 -9.42 20.27 27.56
CA GLY A 4 -10.45 19.65 26.75
C GLY A 4 -9.83 18.44 26.08
N SER A 5 -10.32 17.24 26.45
CA SER A 5 -10.02 16.01 25.72
C SER A 5 -10.41 16.26 24.26
N ASN A 6 -9.42 16.45 23.43
CA ASN A 6 -9.59 16.43 21.99
C ASN A 6 -10.02 15.00 21.61
N SER A 7 -11.33 14.70 21.73
CA SER A 7 -11.97 13.50 21.19
C SER A 7 -11.92 13.59 19.66
N GLY A 8 -10.70 13.87 19.20
CA GLY A 8 -10.35 14.12 17.83
C GLY A 8 -10.42 12.84 17.02
N ARG A 9 -10.70 13.05 15.77
CA ARG A 9 -10.62 12.07 14.69
C ARG A 9 -9.26 11.34 14.78
N PRO A 10 -9.20 9.99 14.68
CA PRO A 10 -7.94 9.26 14.73
C PRO A 10 -6.90 9.83 13.76
N ALA A 11 -5.65 9.88 14.18
CA ALA A 11 -4.55 10.31 13.31
C ALA A 11 -4.34 9.29 12.18
N LEU A 12 -4.00 9.74 10.98
CA LEU A 12 -3.58 8.84 9.89
C LEU A 12 -2.05 8.70 9.91
N VAL A 13 -1.57 7.45 9.91
CA VAL A 13 -0.17 7.10 9.72
C VAL A 13 -0.03 6.27 8.46
N LEU A 14 0.58 6.83 7.42
CA LEU A 14 0.92 6.13 6.19
C LEU A 14 2.27 5.45 6.35
N VAL A 15 2.31 4.13 6.26
CA VAL A 15 3.53 3.34 6.48
C VAL A 15 4.04 2.79 5.15
N ALA A 16 5.21 3.23 4.72
CA ALA A 16 5.89 2.77 3.51
C ALA A 16 7.12 1.92 3.84
N HIS A 17 7.67 1.25 2.83
CA HIS A 17 8.88 0.44 3.01
C HIS A 17 10.08 1.31 3.41
N GLY A 18 10.22 2.45 2.76
CA GLY A 18 11.43 3.26 2.79
C GLY A 18 12.27 3.06 1.53
N THR A 19 13.03 4.06 1.16
CA THR A 19 13.88 4.04 -0.04
C THR A 19 15.04 5.02 0.11
N ARG A 20 16.19 4.69 -0.47
CA ARG A 20 17.33 5.63 -0.58
C ARG A 20 17.16 6.64 -1.71
N SER A 21 16.12 6.52 -2.54
CA SER A 21 15.83 7.46 -3.61
C SER A 21 15.06 8.68 -3.05
N PRO A 22 15.57 9.90 -3.18
CA PRO A 22 14.85 11.11 -2.77
C PRO A 22 13.47 11.22 -3.44
N ARG A 23 13.37 10.88 -4.72
CA ARG A 23 12.10 10.88 -5.47
C ARG A 23 11.06 9.94 -4.86
N GLY A 24 11.49 8.80 -4.30
CA GLY A 24 10.59 7.87 -3.64
C GLY A 24 10.07 8.43 -2.32
N VAL A 25 10.92 9.11 -1.55
CA VAL A 25 10.52 9.79 -0.30
C VAL A 25 9.56 10.95 -0.59
N GLU A 26 9.91 11.79 -1.57
CA GLU A 26 9.08 12.92 -2.03
C GLU A 26 7.68 12.45 -2.47
N LEU A 27 7.61 11.31 -3.16
CA LEU A 27 6.32 10.77 -3.60
C LEU A 27 5.45 10.33 -2.42
N VAL A 28 6.02 9.64 -1.42
CA VAL A 28 5.25 9.24 -0.23
C VAL A 28 4.79 10.46 0.55
N ALA A 29 5.63 11.50 0.65
CA ALA A 29 5.26 12.77 1.27
C ALA A 29 4.11 13.45 0.50
N ALA A 30 4.21 13.54 -0.83
CA ALA A 30 3.16 14.12 -1.67
C ALA A 30 1.84 13.35 -1.58
N LEU A 31 1.88 12.01 -1.53
CA LEU A 31 0.68 11.21 -1.25
C LEU A 31 0.06 11.55 0.10
N ALA A 32 0.88 11.71 1.14
CA ALA A 32 0.41 12.06 2.47
C ALA A 32 -0.22 13.47 2.50
N GLU A 33 0.34 14.44 1.77
CA GLU A 33 -0.20 15.79 1.63
C GLU A 33 -1.55 15.79 0.90
N GLU A 34 -1.67 15.08 -0.22
CA GLU A 34 -2.92 14.95 -0.96
C GLU A 34 -4.04 14.29 -0.12
N VAL A 35 -3.68 13.26 0.63
CA VAL A 35 -4.63 12.59 1.54
C VAL A 35 -5.01 13.52 2.69
N ALA A 36 -4.05 14.28 3.23
CA ALA A 36 -4.27 15.22 4.34
C ALA A 36 -5.29 16.30 3.98
N ALA A 37 -5.37 16.73 2.73
CA ALA A 37 -6.39 17.67 2.26
C ALA A 37 -7.83 17.15 2.49
N SER A 38 -8.03 15.83 2.52
CA SER A 38 -9.35 15.20 2.69
C SER A 38 -9.63 14.69 4.11
N VAL A 39 -8.57 14.31 4.86
CA VAL A 39 -8.72 13.61 6.14
C VAL A 39 -8.08 14.34 7.34
N GLY A 40 -7.36 15.39 7.09
CA GLY A 40 -6.57 16.11 8.10
C GLY A 40 -5.14 15.59 8.20
N PRO A 41 -4.36 16.04 9.20
CA PRO A 41 -2.93 15.76 9.28
C PRO A 41 -2.60 14.27 9.13
N THR A 42 -1.74 13.97 8.17
CA THR A 42 -1.24 12.63 7.88
C THR A 42 0.24 12.56 8.22
N ARG A 43 0.63 11.55 8.99
CA ARG A 43 2.03 11.25 9.31
C ARG A 43 2.55 10.18 8.37
N VAL A 44 3.85 10.23 8.07
CA VAL A 44 4.55 9.20 7.29
C VAL A 44 5.53 8.48 8.19
N ALA A 45 5.60 7.16 8.07
CA ALA A 45 6.58 6.31 8.73
C ALA A 45 7.14 5.27 7.76
N PHE A 46 8.33 4.75 8.06
CA PHE A 46 9.01 3.77 7.23
C PHE A 46 9.41 2.54 8.06
N VAL A 47 9.19 1.33 7.51
CA VAL A 47 9.53 0.09 8.22
C VAL A 47 10.99 -0.32 8.06
N ASP A 48 11.69 0.26 7.07
CA ASP A 48 13.08 -0.06 6.75
C ASP A 48 13.76 1.14 6.08
N VAL A 49 15.10 1.10 5.97
CA VAL A 49 15.97 2.05 5.25
C VAL A 49 16.02 3.46 5.86
N LEU A 50 14.90 4.02 6.29
CA LEU A 50 14.72 5.40 6.77
C LEU A 50 13.91 5.43 8.07
N GLY A 51 13.98 6.57 8.78
CA GLY A 51 13.06 6.97 9.86
C GLY A 51 12.16 8.13 9.43
N PRO A 52 11.17 8.46 10.27
CA PRO A 52 10.85 7.78 11.52
C PRO A 52 10.19 6.41 11.29
N SER A 53 10.37 5.49 12.24
CA SER A 53 9.67 4.20 12.27
C SER A 53 8.19 4.37 12.68
N PRO A 54 7.32 3.38 12.38
CA PRO A 54 5.94 3.43 12.83
C PRO A 54 5.80 3.52 14.35
N SER A 55 6.65 2.83 15.11
CA SER A 55 6.63 2.88 16.57
C SER A 55 7.01 4.27 17.12
N GLU A 56 7.98 4.95 16.51
CA GLU A 56 8.35 6.32 16.87
C GLU A 56 7.20 7.28 16.62
N VAL A 57 6.60 7.26 15.42
CA VAL A 57 5.48 8.13 15.06
C VAL A 57 4.27 7.90 15.96
N LEU A 58 3.93 6.63 16.20
CA LEU A 58 2.75 6.27 17.02
C LEU A 58 2.94 6.63 18.49
N ARG A 59 4.17 6.60 19.02
CA ARG A 59 4.48 6.99 20.40
C ARG A 59 4.32 8.47 20.66
N GLU A 60 4.52 9.29 19.62
CA GLU A 60 4.32 10.74 19.69
C GLU A 60 2.84 11.17 19.60
N LEU A 61 1.94 10.23 19.30
CA LEU A 61 0.53 10.52 19.16
C LEU A 61 -0.21 10.32 20.49
N ASP A 62 -0.77 11.39 21.04
CA ASP A 62 -1.69 11.37 22.19
C ASP A 62 -3.14 11.10 21.75
N ALA A 63 -3.34 10.34 20.67
CA ALA A 63 -4.64 10.12 20.05
C ALA A 63 -4.71 8.71 19.41
N PRO A 64 -5.94 8.17 19.23
CA PRO A 64 -6.13 6.98 18.41
C PRO A 64 -5.54 7.16 17.00
N ALA A 65 -5.09 6.08 16.40
CA ALA A 65 -4.48 6.12 15.08
C ALA A 65 -5.03 5.05 14.13
N VAL A 66 -5.09 5.39 12.84
CA VAL A 66 -5.28 4.45 11.74
C VAL A 66 -3.98 4.35 10.98
N VAL A 67 -3.40 3.16 10.96
CA VAL A 67 -2.19 2.84 10.21
C VAL A 67 -2.59 2.24 8.87
N ILE A 68 -2.12 2.82 7.77
CA ILE A 68 -2.32 2.29 6.43
C ILE A 68 -0.97 1.82 5.86
N PRO A 69 -0.76 0.50 5.70
CA PRO A 69 0.42 -0.01 5.03
C PRO A 69 0.36 0.30 3.52
N ALA A 70 1.25 1.20 3.05
CA ALA A 70 1.35 1.61 1.65
C ALA A 70 2.12 0.57 0.81
N PHE A 71 1.75 -0.70 0.93
CA PHE A 71 2.33 -1.83 0.22
C PHE A 71 1.37 -2.34 -0.84
N LEU A 72 1.92 -2.77 -1.99
CA LEU A 72 1.14 -3.27 -3.12
C LEU A 72 0.87 -4.78 -3.02
N ALA A 73 1.58 -5.47 -2.12
CA ALA A 73 1.39 -6.87 -1.80
C ALA A 73 1.69 -7.12 -0.32
N SER A 74 0.96 -8.02 0.31
CA SER A 74 1.00 -8.29 1.75
C SER A 74 2.04 -9.37 2.08
N GLY A 75 3.32 -8.97 2.09
CA GLY A 75 4.44 -9.84 2.47
C GLY A 75 4.87 -9.67 3.94
N TYR A 76 6.14 -10.00 4.19
CA TYR A 76 6.74 -9.99 5.52
C TYR A 76 6.54 -8.66 6.27
N HIS A 77 6.78 -7.53 5.62
CA HIS A 77 6.63 -6.21 6.27
C HIS A 77 5.21 -5.96 6.78
N VAL A 78 4.19 -6.34 6.01
CA VAL A 78 2.78 -6.14 6.40
C VAL A 78 2.37 -7.07 7.53
N HIS A 79 2.84 -8.32 7.51
CA HIS A 79 2.41 -9.34 8.48
C HIS A 79 3.30 -9.45 9.71
N THR A 80 4.51 -8.89 9.68
CA THR A 80 5.49 -9.02 10.77
C THR A 80 5.95 -7.67 11.27
N ASP A 81 6.51 -6.81 10.40
CA ASP A 81 7.12 -5.57 10.86
C ASP A 81 6.07 -4.55 11.32
N VAL A 82 5.02 -4.30 10.53
CA VAL A 82 3.98 -3.34 10.92
C VAL A 82 3.29 -3.74 12.24
N PRO A 83 2.86 -4.99 12.47
CA PRO A 83 2.30 -5.38 13.76
C PRO A 83 3.29 -5.25 14.92
N ARG A 84 4.58 -5.60 14.71
CA ARG A 84 5.63 -5.43 15.71
C ARG A 84 5.80 -3.95 16.08
N GLU A 85 5.96 -3.08 15.11
CA GLU A 85 6.12 -1.65 15.31
C GLU A 85 4.91 -1.03 16.03
N VAL A 86 3.70 -1.47 15.71
CA VAL A 86 2.49 -1.04 16.44
C VAL A 86 2.54 -1.49 17.90
N ALA A 87 2.91 -2.74 18.17
CA ALA A 87 3.05 -3.24 19.54
C ALA A 87 4.14 -2.48 20.32
N ASP A 88 5.29 -2.24 19.69
CA ASP A 88 6.42 -1.53 20.30
C ASP A 88 6.13 -0.04 20.56
N SER A 89 5.12 0.55 19.90
CA SER A 89 4.71 1.93 20.15
C SER A 89 4.10 2.16 21.54
N GLY A 90 3.47 1.13 22.11
CA GLY A 90 2.70 1.22 23.33
C GLY A 90 1.36 1.95 23.21
N ASN A 91 0.98 2.43 22.02
CA ASN A 91 -0.31 3.04 21.78
C ASN A 91 -1.38 1.94 21.61
N ALA A 92 -2.32 1.86 22.55
CA ALA A 92 -3.35 0.82 22.59
C ALA A 92 -4.50 1.04 21.58
N ASP A 93 -4.66 2.27 21.09
CA ASP A 93 -5.80 2.69 20.26
C ASP A 93 -5.38 2.81 18.78
N VAL A 94 -4.74 1.77 18.26
CA VAL A 94 -4.28 1.71 16.86
C VAL A 94 -5.05 0.67 16.07
N HIS A 95 -5.60 1.08 14.93
CA HIS A 95 -6.16 0.16 13.94
C HIS A 95 -5.28 0.10 12.69
N VAL A 96 -4.84 -1.10 12.33
CA VAL A 96 -4.08 -1.34 11.10
C VAL A 96 -5.05 -1.82 10.02
N THR A 97 -5.13 -1.09 8.91
CA THR A 97 -5.94 -1.50 7.75
C THR A 97 -5.23 -2.57 6.94
N PRO A 98 -5.93 -3.28 6.04
CA PRO A 98 -5.26 -4.04 4.98
C PRO A 98 -4.29 -3.15 4.18
N ALA A 99 -3.27 -3.74 3.59
CA ALA A 99 -2.37 -3.07 2.66
C ALA A 99 -3.12 -2.45 1.46
N LEU A 100 -2.49 -1.55 0.72
CA LEU A 100 -3.10 -0.94 -0.45
C LEU A 100 -3.46 -1.95 -1.52
N GLY A 101 -2.56 -2.88 -1.80
CA GLY A 101 -2.78 -3.88 -2.82
C GLY A 101 -2.85 -5.32 -2.32
N PRO A 102 -3.39 -6.22 -3.17
CA PRO A 102 -4.01 -5.91 -4.47
C PRO A 102 -5.40 -5.27 -4.33
N ASP A 103 -5.73 -4.37 -5.24
CA ASP A 103 -7.02 -3.68 -5.26
C ASP A 103 -7.41 -3.34 -6.72
N PRO A 104 -8.70 -3.48 -7.13
CA PRO A 104 -9.14 -3.12 -8.49
C PRO A 104 -8.84 -1.68 -8.88
N VAL A 105 -8.82 -0.76 -7.93
CA VAL A 105 -8.44 0.65 -8.16
C VAL A 105 -7.00 0.74 -8.66
N LEU A 106 -6.07 -0.04 -8.10
CA LEU A 106 -4.68 -0.07 -8.55
C LEU A 106 -4.55 -0.63 -9.97
N ALA A 107 -5.33 -1.64 -10.32
CA ALA A 107 -5.38 -2.17 -11.68
C ALA A 107 -5.88 -1.12 -12.69
N ALA A 108 -6.88 -0.32 -12.31
CA ALA A 108 -7.36 0.79 -13.14
C ALA A 108 -6.29 1.88 -13.33
N VAL A 109 -5.51 2.21 -12.28
CA VAL A 109 -4.37 3.13 -12.38
C VAL A 109 -3.30 2.56 -13.30
N LEU A 110 -2.96 1.26 -13.18
CA LEU A 110 -2.00 0.61 -14.08
C LEU A 110 -2.45 0.67 -15.55
N LEU A 111 -3.72 0.41 -15.84
CA LEU A 111 -4.25 0.53 -17.19
C LEU A 111 -4.14 1.97 -17.72
N HIS A 112 -4.42 2.97 -16.87
CA HIS A 112 -4.24 4.38 -17.25
C HIS A 112 -2.77 4.66 -17.59
N ARG A 113 -1.82 4.24 -16.76
CA ARG A 113 -0.38 4.39 -16.98
C ARG A 113 0.11 3.66 -18.24
N LEU A 114 -0.43 2.47 -18.52
CA LEU A 114 -0.13 1.74 -19.76
C LEU A 114 -0.56 2.53 -21.00
N ARG A 115 -1.75 3.15 -20.97
CA ARG A 115 -2.25 3.99 -22.07
C ARG A 115 -1.40 5.23 -22.27
N GLU A 116 -0.96 5.87 -21.20
CA GLU A 116 -0.01 7.00 -21.25
C GLU A 116 1.34 6.57 -21.88
N ALA A 117 1.79 5.33 -21.63
CA ALA A 117 2.99 4.75 -22.24
C ALA A 117 2.81 4.32 -23.71
N GLY A 118 1.60 4.44 -24.28
CA GLY A 118 1.31 4.12 -25.68
C GLY A 118 0.77 2.70 -25.92
N TRP A 119 0.40 1.97 -24.86
CA TRP A 119 -0.28 0.68 -24.96
C TRP A 119 -1.66 0.83 -25.64
N GLN A 120 -1.99 -0.10 -26.50
CA GLN A 120 -3.28 -0.20 -27.17
C GLN A 120 -3.85 -1.62 -27.05
N SER A 121 -5.16 -1.74 -27.20
CA SER A 121 -5.80 -3.07 -27.22
C SER A 121 -5.15 -3.96 -28.29
N GLY A 122 -4.80 -5.18 -27.90
CA GLY A 122 -4.05 -6.14 -28.73
C GLY A 122 -2.55 -6.16 -28.47
N ASP A 123 -1.95 -5.16 -27.80
CA ASP A 123 -0.58 -5.24 -27.32
C ASP A 123 -0.50 -6.18 -26.09
N ALA A 124 0.60 -6.89 -25.94
CA ALA A 124 0.84 -7.76 -24.80
C ALA A 124 1.27 -6.94 -23.56
N VAL A 125 0.92 -7.42 -22.38
CA VAL A 125 1.25 -6.77 -21.09
C VAL A 125 2.03 -7.69 -20.19
N VAL A 126 3.13 -7.17 -19.63
CA VAL A 126 3.89 -7.79 -18.53
C VAL A 126 3.75 -6.92 -17.29
N LEU A 127 3.18 -7.46 -16.21
CA LEU A 127 3.15 -6.80 -14.92
C LEU A 127 4.50 -6.98 -14.22
N ALA A 128 5.18 -5.87 -13.95
CA ALA A 128 6.47 -5.86 -13.28
C ALA A 128 6.30 -5.53 -11.80
N ALA A 129 6.54 -6.50 -10.93
CA ALA A 129 6.53 -6.35 -9.49
C ALA A 129 7.94 -6.41 -8.90
N ALA A 130 8.14 -5.81 -7.72
CA ALA A 130 9.44 -5.87 -7.02
C ALA A 130 9.90 -7.32 -6.77
N GLY A 131 8.95 -8.20 -6.46
CA GLY A 131 9.19 -9.57 -6.07
C GLY A 131 9.29 -9.74 -4.55
N SER A 132 9.18 -10.98 -4.10
CA SER A 132 9.23 -11.34 -2.69
C SER A 132 9.57 -12.82 -2.52
N SER A 133 10.16 -13.17 -1.38
CA SER A 133 10.27 -14.56 -0.93
C SER A 133 9.02 -15.06 -0.18
N ASP A 134 8.09 -14.16 0.16
CA ASP A 134 6.85 -14.50 0.87
C ASP A 134 5.79 -14.99 -0.13
N PRO A 135 5.29 -16.24 0.00
CA PRO A 135 4.28 -16.78 -0.90
C PRO A 135 2.95 -16.00 -0.91
N ARG A 136 2.62 -15.31 0.19
CA ARG A 136 1.43 -14.46 0.29
C ARG A 136 1.54 -13.27 -0.66
N ALA A 137 2.69 -12.58 -0.64
CA ALA A 137 2.97 -11.49 -1.56
C ALA A 137 2.94 -11.93 -3.03
N LEU A 138 3.49 -13.13 -3.34
CA LEU A 138 3.41 -13.67 -4.71
C LEU A 138 1.96 -13.97 -5.12
N THR A 139 1.12 -14.41 -4.19
CA THR A 139 -0.32 -14.62 -4.45
C THR A 139 -1.02 -13.29 -4.72
N ASP A 140 -0.70 -12.24 -3.99
CA ASP A 140 -1.25 -10.91 -4.19
C ASP A 140 -0.83 -10.32 -5.55
N VAL A 141 0.42 -10.52 -5.98
CA VAL A 141 0.87 -10.12 -7.32
C VAL A 141 0.08 -10.83 -8.42
N ARG A 142 -0.20 -12.14 -8.25
CA ARG A 142 -1.04 -12.90 -9.21
C ARG A 142 -2.47 -12.33 -9.27
N ARG A 143 -3.05 -11.94 -8.14
CA ARG A 143 -4.37 -11.28 -8.08
C ARG A 143 -4.35 -9.93 -8.78
N ALA A 144 -3.30 -9.12 -8.57
CA ALA A 144 -3.15 -7.84 -9.26
C ALA A 144 -3.06 -8.03 -10.78
N ALA A 145 -2.28 -9.03 -11.25
CA ALA A 145 -2.20 -9.36 -12.67
C ALA A 145 -3.55 -9.82 -13.24
N ALA A 146 -4.30 -10.64 -12.50
CA ALA A 146 -5.64 -11.06 -12.91
C ALA A 146 -6.62 -9.88 -13.03
N MET A 147 -6.63 -8.96 -12.07
CA MET A 147 -7.44 -7.74 -12.14
C MET A 147 -7.07 -6.85 -13.35
N LEU A 148 -5.78 -6.75 -13.66
CA LEU A 148 -5.33 -6.01 -14.84
C LEU A 148 -5.72 -6.74 -16.14
N ALA A 149 -5.64 -8.07 -16.17
CA ALA A 149 -6.07 -8.90 -17.30
C ALA A 149 -7.55 -8.72 -17.63
N GLU A 150 -8.42 -8.62 -16.61
CA GLU A 150 -9.85 -8.30 -16.80
C GLU A 150 -10.05 -6.95 -17.49
N LEU A 151 -9.22 -5.95 -17.19
CA LEU A 151 -9.33 -4.61 -17.76
C LEU A 151 -8.70 -4.49 -19.17
N THR A 152 -7.64 -5.24 -19.43
CA THR A 152 -6.99 -5.26 -20.77
C THR A 152 -7.71 -6.17 -21.77
N GLY A 153 -8.50 -7.11 -21.26
CA GLY A 153 -9.18 -8.14 -22.06
C GLY A 153 -8.24 -9.23 -22.56
N ASP A 154 -7.00 -9.30 -22.04
CA ASP A 154 -6.00 -10.29 -22.44
C ASP A 154 -5.19 -10.76 -21.21
N ARG A 155 -4.45 -11.85 -21.38
CA ARG A 155 -3.55 -12.37 -20.35
C ARG A 155 -2.45 -11.37 -20.02
N VAL A 156 -2.20 -11.19 -18.72
CA VAL A 156 -1.09 -10.40 -18.21
C VAL A 156 -0.06 -11.34 -17.61
N GLU A 157 1.14 -11.34 -18.17
CA GLU A 157 2.27 -12.09 -17.66
C GLU A 157 2.93 -11.37 -16.50
N ILE A 158 3.61 -12.10 -15.61
CA ILE A 158 4.26 -11.53 -14.43
C ILE A 158 5.77 -11.68 -14.57
N GLY A 159 6.50 -10.58 -14.34
CA GLY A 159 7.95 -10.58 -14.19
C GLY A 159 8.37 -9.87 -12.91
N TYR A 160 9.49 -10.31 -12.32
CA TYR A 160 10.01 -9.75 -11.09
C TYR A 160 11.29 -8.92 -11.33
N VAL A 161 11.38 -7.76 -10.68
CA VAL A 161 12.50 -6.82 -10.85
C VAL A 161 13.70 -7.18 -9.98
N ALA A 162 13.44 -7.61 -8.73
CA ALA A 162 14.49 -7.82 -7.74
C ALA A 162 14.54 -9.23 -7.16
N THR A 163 13.45 -9.75 -6.62
CA THR A 163 13.40 -11.04 -5.93
C THR A 163 12.41 -11.98 -6.60
N GLY A 164 12.85 -13.18 -6.98
CA GLY A 164 12.02 -14.20 -7.61
C GLY A 164 12.22 -14.30 -9.12
N GLU A 165 11.63 -15.33 -9.69
CA GLU A 165 11.63 -15.63 -11.11
C GLU A 165 10.18 -15.81 -11.62
N PRO A 166 9.91 -15.57 -12.92
CA PRO A 166 10.86 -15.14 -13.97
C PRO A 166 11.22 -13.64 -13.88
N ARG A 167 12.36 -13.24 -14.43
CA ARG A 167 12.76 -11.83 -14.52
C ARG A 167 11.99 -11.09 -15.61
N VAL A 168 11.76 -9.78 -15.40
CA VAL A 168 11.01 -8.97 -16.37
C VAL A 168 11.57 -9.04 -17.79
N PRO A 169 12.90 -8.88 -18.03
CA PRO A 169 13.44 -8.99 -19.39
C PRO A 169 13.17 -10.35 -20.06
N ASP A 170 13.28 -11.46 -19.30
CA ASP A 170 13.05 -12.80 -19.82
C ASP A 170 11.60 -13.01 -20.23
N VAL A 171 10.66 -12.46 -19.43
CA VAL A 171 9.22 -12.51 -19.74
C VAL A 171 8.91 -11.67 -20.97
N VAL A 172 9.48 -10.47 -21.09
CA VAL A 172 9.29 -9.59 -22.25
C VAL A 172 9.77 -10.27 -23.53
N ALA A 173 10.98 -10.85 -23.52
CA ALA A 173 11.54 -11.57 -24.66
C ALA A 173 10.64 -12.75 -25.05
N ARG A 174 10.31 -13.61 -24.10
CA ARG A 174 9.43 -14.77 -24.32
C ARG A 174 8.07 -14.36 -24.91
N VAL A 175 7.40 -13.37 -24.32
CA VAL A 175 6.08 -12.93 -24.79
C VAL A 175 6.15 -12.36 -26.20
N ARG A 176 7.22 -11.63 -26.52
CA ARG A 176 7.44 -11.10 -27.87
C ARG A 176 7.64 -12.23 -28.88
N ASP A 177 8.49 -13.22 -28.57
CA ASP A 177 8.78 -14.34 -29.45
C ASP A 177 7.55 -15.23 -29.70
N GLU A 178 6.76 -15.50 -28.65
CA GLU A 178 5.56 -16.32 -28.74
C GLU A 178 4.39 -15.64 -29.45
N SER A 179 4.22 -14.32 -29.30
CA SER A 179 3.04 -13.62 -29.80
C SER A 179 3.26 -12.76 -31.04
N GLY A 180 4.51 -12.35 -31.31
CA GLY A 180 4.83 -11.38 -32.36
C GLY A 180 4.26 -9.98 -32.10
N ARG A 181 3.69 -9.71 -30.93
CA ARG A 181 3.04 -8.43 -30.56
C ARG A 181 4.02 -7.46 -29.92
N ARG A 182 3.68 -6.18 -29.91
CA ARG A 182 4.34 -5.21 -29.05
C ARG A 182 4.10 -5.61 -27.58
N VAL A 183 5.10 -5.38 -26.72
CA VAL A 183 5.07 -5.76 -25.32
C VAL A 183 5.24 -4.50 -24.46
N PHE A 184 4.28 -4.25 -23.58
CA PHE A 184 4.31 -3.14 -22.63
C PHE A 184 4.46 -3.65 -21.20
N VAL A 185 5.25 -2.93 -20.41
CA VAL A 185 5.44 -3.24 -18.99
C VAL A 185 4.54 -2.35 -18.13
N ALA A 186 3.66 -2.97 -17.36
CA ALA A 186 2.88 -2.32 -16.31
C ALA A 186 3.72 -2.29 -15.02
N SER A 187 4.15 -1.12 -14.57
CA SER A 187 4.99 -0.96 -13.39
C SER A 187 4.17 -1.05 -12.11
N TYR A 188 4.03 -2.25 -11.55
CA TYR A 188 3.38 -2.47 -10.25
C TYR A 188 4.31 -2.07 -9.12
N LEU A 189 4.66 -0.80 -9.12
CA LEU A 189 5.56 -0.11 -8.19
C LEU A 189 4.88 1.19 -7.74
N LEU A 190 5.06 1.57 -6.48
CA LEU A 190 4.44 2.79 -5.96
C LEU A 190 5.14 4.04 -6.49
N ALA A 191 6.47 4.01 -6.56
CA ALA A 191 7.30 5.19 -6.81
C ALA A 191 8.45 4.89 -7.77
N HIS A 192 9.01 5.97 -8.33
CA HIS A 192 10.31 5.91 -9.00
C HIS A 192 11.42 5.51 -8.04
N GLY A 193 12.41 4.79 -8.55
CA GLY A 193 13.57 4.35 -7.82
C GLY A 193 14.34 3.30 -8.58
N LEU A 194 15.28 2.63 -7.91
CA LEU A 194 16.15 1.62 -8.53
C LEU A 194 15.36 0.52 -9.27
N PHE A 195 14.20 0.10 -8.74
CA PHE A 195 13.41 -0.95 -9.37
C PHE A 195 12.76 -0.47 -10.67
N HIS A 196 12.19 0.73 -10.67
CA HIS A 196 11.61 1.29 -11.89
C HIS A 196 12.68 1.57 -12.94
N SER A 197 13.85 2.12 -12.57
CA SER A 197 14.92 2.40 -13.52
C SER A 197 15.44 1.15 -14.24
N ARG A 198 15.44 -0.01 -13.60
CA ARG A 198 15.81 -1.29 -14.23
C ARG A 198 14.85 -1.74 -15.33
N LEU A 199 13.62 -1.23 -15.35
CA LEU A 199 12.64 -1.58 -16.37
C LEU A 199 12.94 -0.93 -17.72
N ALA A 200 13.70 0.16 -17.75
CA ALA A 200 14.11 0.81 -18.99
C ALA A 200 14.87 -0.15 -19.94
N ASP A 201 15.63 -1.08 -19.35
CA ASP A 201 16.44 -2.07 -20.10
C ASP A 201 15.71 -3.41 -20.28
N ALA A 202 14.40 -3.48 -20.00
CA ALA A 202 13.63 -4.71 -20.12
C ALA A 202 13.36 -5.15 -21.57
N GLY A 203 13.73 -4.32 -22.56
CA GLY A 203 13.50 -4.60 -23.98
C GLY A 203 12.03 -4.47 -24.41
N ALA A 204 11.17 -3.86 -23.62
CA ALA A 204 9.77 -3.63 -23.95
C ALA A 204 9.57 -2.47 -24.95
N ASP A 205 8.43 -2.44 -25.63
CA ASP A 205 8.06 -1.35 -26.55
C ASP A 205 7.61 -0.09 -25.78
N GLY A 206 7.23 -0.25 -24.53
CA GLY A 206 6.97 0.83 -23.60
C GLY A 206 6.93 0.33 -22.16
N VAL A 207 7.35 1.22 -21.25
CA VAL A 207 7.32 0.99 -19.80
C VAL A 207 6.43 2.05 -19.19
N ALA A 208 5.36 1.61 -18.55
CA ALA A 208 4.45 2.52 -17.86
C ALA A 208 5.12 3.14 -16.62
N GLU A 209 4.79 4.39 -16.34
CA GLU A 209 5.15 5.04 -15.09
C GLU A 209 4.64 4.25 -13.87
N PRO A 210 5.30 4.35 -12.70
CA PRO A 210 4.77 3.81 -11.45
C PRO A 210 3.38 4.38 -11.13
N LEU A 211 2.69 3.80 -10.17
CA LEU A 211 1.36 4.27 -9.72
C LEU A 211 1.39 5.77 -9.39
N GLY A 212 2.40 6.22 -8.65
CA GLY A 212 2.63 7.62 -8.37
C GLY A 212 1.54 8.27 -7.52
N VAL A 213 1.52 9.61 -7.51
CA VAL A 213 0.41 10.38 -6.94
C VAL A 213 -0.70 10.43 -7.98
N HIS A 214 -1.67 9.53 -7.84
CA HIS A 214 -2.82 9.43 -8.73
C HIS A 214 -4.12 9.65 -7.93
N ALA A 215 -5.07 10.41 -8.47
CA ALA A 215 -6.29 10.76 -7.76
C ALA A 215 -7.07 9.55 -7.25
N GLU A 216 -7.10 8.43 -8.00
CA GLU A 216 -7.73 7.19 -7.58
C GLU A 216 -7.00 6.54 -6.39
N LEU A 217 -5.66 6.59 -6.37
CA LEU A 217 -4.86 6.08 -5.25
C LEU A 217 -5.12 6.92 -3.99
N VAL A 218 -5.20 8.24 -4.12
CA VAL A 218 -5.57 9.13 -3.01
C VAL A 218 -6.97 8.79 -2.49
N ARG A 219 -7.95 8.58 -3.39
CA ARG A 219 -9.31 8.15 -3.00
C ARG A 219 -9.33 6.80 -2.28
N LEU A 220 -8.51 5.84 -2.72
CA LEU A 220 -8.38 4.54 -2.05
C LEU A 220 -7.83 4.73 -0.62
N LEU A 221 -6.78 5.53 -0.44
CA LEU A 221 -6.22 5.84 0.89
C LEU A 221 -7.25 6.50 1.81
N VAL A 222 -7.99 7.49 1.31
CA VAL A 222 -9.08 8.14 2.05
C VAL A 222 -10.17 7.15 2.44
N SER A 223 -10.53 6.24 1.55
CA SER A 223 -11.52 5.17 1.82
C SER A 223 -11.02 4.21 2.91
N ARG A 224 -9.76 3.75 2.81
CA ARG A 224 -9.12 2.89 3.83
C ARG A 224 -9.10 3.59 5.20
N TYR A 225 -8.74 4.86 5.23
CA TYR A 225 -8.75 5.63 6.46
C TYR A 225 -10.15 5.73 7.08
N ARG A 226 -11.17 6.05 6.29
CA ARG A 226 -12.55 6.13 6.79
C ARG A 226 -13.04 4.82 7.38
N ALA A 227 -12.76 3.70 6.72
CA ALA A 227 -13.06 2.37 7.24
C ALA A 227 -12.32 2.08 8.56
N GLY A 228 -11.04 2.48 8.65
CA GLY A 228 -10.25 2.33 9.88
C GLY A 228 -10.79 3.17 11.04
N VAL A 229 -11.26 4.40 10.77
CA VAL A 229 -11.90 5.25 11.79
C VAL A 229 -13.14 4.58 12.39
N GLU A 230 -13.98 3.97 11.57
CA GLU A 230 -15.14 3.24 12.06
C GLU A 230 -14.75 2.03 12.92
N ALA A 231 -13.68 1.31 12.52
CA ALA A 231 -13.16 0.19 13.30
C ALA A 231 -12.65 0.63 14.69
N VAL A 232 -11.91 1.75 14.76
CA VAL A 232 -11.44 2.33 16.05
C VAL A 232 -12.63 2.68 16.94
N ARG A 233 -13.68 3.31 16.39
CA ARG A 233 -14.88 3.69 17.17
C ARG A 233 -15.63 2.47 17.74
N VAL A 234 -15.74 1.41 16.96
CA VAL A 234 -16.41 0.17 17.40
C VAL A 234 -15.63 -0.46 18.57
N THR A 235 -14.30 -0.49 18.48
CA THR A 235 -13.43 -1.05 19.54
C THR A 235 -13.55 -0.22 20.83
N ALA A 236 -13.50 1.11 20.72
CA ALA A 236 -13.66 2.01 21.88
C ALA A 236 -15.06 1.87 22.54
N GLY A 237 -16.12 1.72 21.76
CA GLY A 237 -17.48 1.51 22.26
C GLY A 237 -17.67 0.16 22.96
N ALA A 238 -17.03 -0.90 22.49
CA ALA A 238 -17.10 -2.23 23.10
C ALA A 238 -16.38 -2.31 24.46
N GLY A 239 -15.32 -1.49 24.67
CA GLY A 239 -14.62 -1.40 25.96
C GLY A 239 -15.36 -0.63 27.05
N ALA A 240 -16.40 0.11 26.68
CA ALA A 240 -17.22 0.95 27.61
C ALA A 240 -18.43 0.23 28.20
N ALA A 241 -18.58 -1.08 28.07
CA ALA A 241 -19.67 -1.84 28.69
C ALA A 241 -19.61 -1.70 30.22
N PRO A 242 -20.72 -1.33 30.92
CA PRO A 242 -20.69 -1.08 32.34
C PRO A 242 -20.31 -2.34 33.12
N ARG A 243 -19.21 -2.28 33.88
CA ARG A 243 -18.88 -3.29 34.87
C ARG A 243 -20.05 -3.37 35.83
N HIS A 244 -20.85 -4.41 35.76
CA HIS A 244 -21.90 -4.69 36.72
C HIS A 244 -21.27 -4.70 38.13
N ARG A 245 -21.51 -3.66 38.93
CA ARG A 245 -21.23 -3.66 40.35
C ARG A 245 -22.05 -4.81 40.95
N ARG A 246 -21.36 -5.90 41.35
CA ARG A 246 -21.96 -6.91 42.21
C ARG A 246 -22.42 -6.19 43.49
N ARG A 247 -23.71 -6.06 43.64
CA ARG A 247 -24.33 -5.62 44.89
C ARG A 247 -24.11 -6.72 45.92
N VAL A 248 -23.18 -6.50 46.86
CA VAL A 248 -23.03 -7.34 48.03
C VAL A 248 -24.23 -7.06 48.91
N LEU A 249 -25.11 -8.04 49.09
CA LEU A 249 -26.21 -7.99 50.07
C LEU A 249 -25.60 -8.23 51.43
N PRO A 250 -25.96 -7.44 52.45
CA PRO A 250 -25.53 -7.70 53.84
C PRO A 250 -26.26 -8.95 54.36
N VAL A 251 -25.49 -9.89 54.90
CA VAL A 251 -25.99 -11.03 55.66
C VAL A 251 -26.43 -10.50 57.03
N ARG A 252 -27.67 -10.79 57.43
CA ARG A 252 -28.17 -10.65 58.81
C ARG A 252 -27.88 -11.94 59.58
#